data_70d0eff65e1d9bda483f42fc220656d3
#
_entry.id   70d0eff65e1d9bda483f42fc220656d3
#
_cell.length_a   1.000
_cell.length_b   1.000
_cell.length_c   1.000
_cell.angle_alpha   90.00
_cell.angle_beta   90.00
_cell.angle_gamma   90.00
#
_symmetry.space_group_name_H-M   'P 1'
#
loop_
_entity.id
_entity.type
_entity.pdbx_description
1 polymer ?
#
loop_
_entity_poly.entity_id
_entity_poly.type
_entity_poly.pdbx_seq_one_letter_code
_entity_poly.pdbx_strand_id
1 'polypeptide(L)'
;MPSAHIGLIDPKSPQNMGSILRAAGCYQVSSIHYTGSRYARASEYITDTKKRHLDIKPTQVDDLLTVAKQLQLTTVGIELVEGASPLPQFSHPDQAMYIFGPEDGSLPQAVVDGCDQVVYIPTIGCMNLAATVNVVLYDRLVKRPQLSFNNELIKASRDTNNRTKVKPR
;
A
#
# COMPACT_ATOMS: atom_id res chain seq x y z
N MET A 1 -16.60 -5.15 7.01
CA MET A 1 -16.41 -4.34 5.77
C MET A 1 -15.02 -4.62 5.21
N PRO A 2 -14.81 -4.62 3.90
CA PRO A 2 -13.50 -4.84 3.30
C PRO A 2 -12.50 -3.79 3.79
N SER A 3 -11.32 -4.22 4.25
CA SER A 3 -10.25 -3.34 4.72
C SER A 3 -8.91 -3.70 4.09
N ALA A 4 -8.09 -2.69 3.82
CA ALA A 4 -6.71 -2.86 3.38
C ALA A 4 -5.77 -2.24 4.41
N HIS A 5 -4.71 -2.96 4.72
CA HIS A 5 -3.65 -2.53 5.61
C HIS A 5 -2.30 -2.65 4.89
N ILE A 6 -1.38 -1.77 5.19
CA ILE A 6 -0.03 -1.79 4.61
C ILE A 6 0.97 -2.20 5.68
N GLY A 7 1.81 -3.18 5.37
CA GLY A 7 2.98 -3.57 6.14
C GLY A 7 4.26 -3.26 5.36
N LEU A 8 5.22 -2.61 5.98
CA LEU A 8 6.49 -2.24 5.37
C LEU A 8 7.65 -2.85 6.18
N ILE A 9 8.49 -3.63 5.53
CA ILE A 9 9.69 -4.19 6.15
C ILE A 9 10.82 -3.17 6.05
N ASP A 10 11.25 -2.66 7.20
CA ASP A 10 12.41 -1.77 7.38
C ASP A 10 12.55 -0.67 6.30
N PRO A 11 11.48 0.13 6.05
CA PRO A 11 11.53 1.21 5.07
C PRO A 11 12.58 2.26 5.48
N LYS A 12 13.20 2.93 4.49
CA LYS A 12 14.23 3.93 4.78
C LYS A 12 13.92 5.33 4.27
N SER A 13 13.16 5.44 3.19
CA SER A 13 12.93 6.71 2.50
C SER A 13 11.69 7.43 3.00
N PRO A 14 11.85 8.61 3.63
CA PRO A 14 10.71 9.46 4.01
C PRO A 14 9.87 9.94 2.82
N GLN A 15 10.51 10.11 1.63
CA GLN A 15 9.79 10.47 0.41
C GLN A 15 8.87 9.35 -0.04
N ASN A 16 9.33 8.08 0.01
CA ASN A 16 8.48 6.93 -0.27
C ASN A 16 7.35 6.84 0.74
N MET A 17 7.64 7.02 2.03
CA MET A 17 6.60 7.02 3.06
C MET A 17 5.56 8.12 2.82
N GLY A 18 5.97 9.33 2.46
CA GLY A 18 5.05 10.42 2.12
C GLY A 18 4.14 10.08 0.93
N SER A 19 4.70 9.41 -0.09
CA SER A 19 3.93 8.94 -1.25
C SER A 19 2.98 7.80 -0.89
N ILE A 20 3.40 6.88 -0.01
CA ILE A 20 2.57 5.77 0.51
C ILE A 20 1.42 6.33 1.35
N LEU A 21 1.67 7.31 2.20
CA LEU A 21 0.63 7.98 3.00
C LEU A 21 -0.42 8.64 2.10
N ARG A 22 0.01 9.29 1.02
CA ARG A 22 -0.93 9.86 0.04
C ARG A 22 -1.77 8.77 -0.64
N ALA A 23 -1.14 7.68 -1.09
CA ALA A 23 -1.85 6.55 -1.66
C ALA A 23 -2.83 5.95 -0.66
N ALA A 24 -2.43 5.76 0.60
CA ALA A 24 -3.28 5.24 1.66
C ALA A 24 -4.56 6.06 1.85
N GLY A 25 -4.46 7.40 1.79
CA GLY A 25 -5.64 8.27 1.82
C GLY A 25 -6.52 8.12 0.58
N CYS A 26 -5.93 8.11 -0.61
CA CYS A 26 -6.68 7.97 -1.86
C CYS A 26 -7.45 6.63 -1.95
N TYR A 27 -6.86 5.55 -1.45
CA TYR A 27 -7.45 4.20 -1.49
C TYR A 27 -8.13 3.78 -0.20
N GLN A 28 -8.26 4.67 0.78
CA GLN A 28 -8.92 4.43 2.08
C GLN A 28 -8.31 3.23 2.82
N VAL A 29 -6.99 3.19 2.91
CA VAL A 29 -6.25 2.19 3.71
C VAL A 29 -6.55 2.40 5.19
N SER A 30 -6.77 1.32 5.93
CA SER A 30 -7.18 1.38 7.33
C SER A 30 -6.01 1.65 8.30
N SER A 31 -4.81 1.12 8.01
CA SER A 31 -3.61 1.38 8.81
C SER A 31 -2.33 1.11 8.03
N ILE A 32 -1.22 1.68 8.51
CA ILE A 32 0.13 1.42 8.02
C ILE A 32 0.99 1.00 9.20
N HIS A 33 1.63 -0.15 9.08
CA HIS A 33 2.58 -0.68 10.06
C HIS A 33 3.95 -0.86 9.41
N TYR A 34 5.02 -0.66 10.16
CA TYR A 34 6.37 -0.88 9.66
C TYR A 34 7.27 -1.47 10.72
N THR A 35 8.25 -2.26 10.28
CA THR A 35 9.33 -2.78 11.12
C THR A 35 10.62 -1.98 10.94
N GLY A 36 11.59 -2.22 11.80
CA GLY A 36 12.90 -1.57 11.71
C GLY A 36 12.91 -0.12 12.19
N SER A 37 14.09 0.50 12.17
CA SER A 37 14.30 1.84 12.73
C SER A 37 14.77 2.88 11.72
N ARG A 38 15.00 2.49 10.45
CA ARG A 38 15.58 3.39 9.43
C ARG A 38 14.68 4.57 9.12
N TYR A 39 13.39 4.31 8.94
CA TYR A 39 12.41 5.36 8.67
C TYR A 39 12.25 6.30 9.87
N ALA A 40 12.12 5.77 11.09
CA ALA A 40 11.97 6.59 12.29
C ALA A 40 13.14 7.57 12.45
N ARG A 41 14.39 7.09 12.29
CA ARG A 41 15.59 7.94 12.33
C ARG A 41 15.61 9.00 11.23
N ALA A 42 15.24 8.64 10.00
CA ALA A 42 15.22 9.56 8.88
C ALA A 42 14.12 10.61 9.00
N SER A 43 12.96 10.27 9.56
CA SER A 43 11.83 11.18 9.74
C SER A 43 12.07 12.27 10.79
N GLU A 44 12.98 12.05 11.75
CA GLU A 44 13.40 13.06 12.73
C GLU A 44 14.06 14.29 12.07
N TYR A 45 14.66 14.13 10.89
CA TYR A 45 15.34 15.19 10.16
C TYR A 45 14.45 15.93 9.15
N ILE A 46 13.20 15.50 8.99
CA ILE A 46 12.26 16.13 8.06
C ILE A 46 11.26 16.96 8.84
N THR A 47 11.47 18.27 8.84
CA THR A 47 10.48 19.25 9.25
C THR A 47 9.43 19.41 8.14
N ASP A 48 8.50 18.46 8.01
CA ASP A 48 7.36 18.65 7.13
C ASP A 48 6.29 19.49 7.81
N THR A 49 6.19 20.74 7.39
CA THR A 49 5.22 21.72 7.85
C THR A 49 3.84 21.60 7.21
N LYS A 50 3.65 20.66 6.27
CA LYS A 50 2.37 20.46 5.56
C LYS A 50 1.63 19.23 6.00
N LYS A 51 1.20 19.19 7.27
CA LYS A 51 0.28 18.18 7.83
C LYS A 51 -1.13 18.28 7.21
N ARG A 52 -1.27 18.13 5.88
CA ARG A 52 -2.59 18.18 5.24
C ARG A 52 -3.13 16.82 4.79
N HIS A 53 -2.43 15.74 5.06
CA HIS A 53 -2.89 14.44 4.62
C HIS A 53 -2.77 13.44 5.76
N LEU A 54 -3.91 13.07 6.30
CA LEU A 54 -4.24 11.78 6.84
C LEU A 54 -4.22 11.67 8.37
N ASP A 55 -5.36 11.21 8.85
CA ASP A 55 -5.55 10.64 10.17
C ASP A 55 -4.75 9.32 10.39
N ILE A 56 -4.13 8.79 9.32
CA ILE A 56 -3.34 7.54 9.37
C ILE A 56 -1.90 7.86 9.74
N LYS A 57 -1.49 7.47 10.96
CA LYS A 57 -0.09 7.52 11.40
C LYS A 57 0.55 6.16 11.19
N PRO A 58 1.71 6.06 10.50
CA PRO A 58 2.47 4.82 10.45
C PRO A 58 2.90 4.40 11.86
N THR A 59 2.64 3.15 12.20
CA THR A 59 2.95 2.59 13.52
C THR A 59 4.14 1.62 13.41
N GLN A 60 5.19 1.87 14.18
CA GLN A 60 6.31 0.94 14.29
C GLN A 60 5.91 -0.28 15.10
N VAL A 61 6.27 -1.46 14.62
CA VAL A 61 5.96 -2.75 15.24
C VAL A 61 7.18 -3.68 15.14
N ASP A 62 7.23 -4.69 15.99
CA ASP A 62 8.32 -5.67 15.97
C ASP A 62 8.13 -6.71 14.87
N ASP A 63 6.87 -7.14 14.63
CA ASP A 63 6.55 -8.17 13.65
C ASP A 63 5.18 -7.93 12.99
N LEU A 64 5.18 -7.84 11.65
CA LEU A 64 3.96 -7.60 10.86
C LEU A 64 3.01 -8.79 10.83
N LEU A 65 3.54 -10.03 10.84
CA LEU A 65 2.71 -11.24 10.82
C LEU A 65 1.91 -11.38 12.12
N THR A 66 2.54 -11.06 13.24
CA THR A 66 1.87 -11.01 14.55
C THR A 66 0.75 -9.97 14.58
N VAL A 67 1.01 -8.76 14.05
CA VAL A 67 -0.02 -7.71 13.95
C VAL A 67 -1.16 -8.13 13.04
N ALA A 68 -0.87 -8.70 11.89
CA ALA A 68 -1.90 -9.20 10.97
C ALA A 68 -2.79 -10.26 11.63
N LYS A 69 -2.19 -11.19 12.36
CA LYS A 69 -2.92 -12.21 13.13
C LYS A 69 -3.83 -11.60 14.21
N GLN A 70 -3.34 -10.62 14.96
CA GLN A 70 -4.13 -9.92 15.99
C GLN A 70 -5.33 -9.19 15.37
N LEU A 71 -5.16 -8.61 14.19
CA LEU A 71 -6.20 -7.90 13.43
C LEU A 71 -7.05 -8.83 12.55
N GLN A 72 -6.80 -10.13 12.57
CA GLN A 72 -7.50 -11.16 11.76
C GLN A 72 -7.44 -10.85 10.24
N LEU A 73 -6.28 -10.41 9.76
CA LEU A 73 -6.04 -10.07 8.37
C LEU A 73 -5.36 -11.23 7.63
N THR A 74 -5.75 -11.45 6.39
CA THR A 74 -4.99 -12.29 5.46
C THR A 74 -3.73 -11.54 5.03
N THR A 75 -2.57 -12.16 5.18
CA THR A 75 -1.28 -11.59 4.80
C THR A 75 -0.96 -11.87 3.35
N VAL A 76 -0.60 -10.83 2.61
CA VAL A 76 -0.24 -10.90 1.18
C VAL A 76 1.15 -10.28 1.02
N GLY A 77 2.17 -11.10 0.85
CA GLY A 77 3.52 -10.65 0.54
C GLY A 77 3.59 -10.17 -0.92
N ILE A 78 4.17 -9.01 -1.16
CA ILE A 78 4.37 -8.46 -2.50
C ILE A 78 5.85 -8.53 -2.84
N GLU A 79 6.20 -9.51 -3.68
CA GLU A 79 7.60 -9.77 -4.02
C GLU A 79 7.73 -10.47 -5.38
N LEU A 80 8.81 -10.18 -6.08
CA LEU A 80 9.14 -10.80 -7.37
C LEU A 80 9.93 -12.09 -7.14
N VAL A 81 9.25 -13.15 -6.73
CA VAL A 81 9.85 -14.47 -6.41
C VAL A 81 9.15 -15.61 -7.15
N GLU A 82 9.90 -16.69 -7.37
CA GLU A 82 9.35 -17.93 -7.97
C GLU A 82 8.24 -18.52 -7.09
N GLY A 83 7.18 -18.98 -7.72
CA GLY A 83 6.01 -19.55 -7.04
C GLY A 83 4.96 -18.50 -6.60
N ALA A 84 5.24 -17.20 -6.70
CA ALA A 84 4.26 -16.17 -6.44
C ALA A 84 3.16 -16.12 -7.51
N SER A 85 1.96 -15.69 -7.14
CA SER A 85 0.84 -15.52 -8.07
C SER A 85 0.92 -14.15 -8.77
N PRO A 86 0.59 -14.05 -10.08
CA PRO A 86 0.61 -12.77 -10.77
C PRO A 86 -0.56 -11.89 -10.33
N LEU A 87 -0.28 -10.63 -9.99
CA LEU A 87 -1.27 -9.66 -9.52
C LEU A 87 -2.52 -9.55 -10.42
N PRO A 88 -2.42 -9.55 -11.76
CA PRO A 88 -3.61 -9.45 -12.62
C PRO A 88 -4.62 -10.60 -12.43
N GLN A 89 -4.16 -11.78 -12.00
CA GLN A 89 -4.99 -12.97 -11.77
C GLN A 89 -5.34 -13.18 -10.29
N PHE A 90 -4.84 -12.31 -9.42
CA PHE A 90 -5.00 -12.44 -7.99
C PHE A 90 -6.37 -11.94 -7.52
N SER A 91 -7.05 -12.73 -6.68
CA SER A 91 -8.29 -12.32 -6.01
C SER A 91 -7.95 -11.76 -4.63
N HIS A 92 -8.22 -10.48 -4.42
CA HIS A 92 -7.88 -9.83 -3.16
C HIS A 92 -8.78 -10.27 -2.01
N PRO A 93 -8.22 -10.68 -0.85
CA PRO A 93 -9.01 -10.94 0.35
C PRO A 93 -9.76 -9.69 0.81
N ASP A 94 -10.93 -9.86 1.40
CA ASP A 94 -11.72 -8.73 1.93
C ASP A 94 -10.95 -7.95 2.99
N GLN A 95 -10.31 -8.66 3.91
CA GLN A 95 -9.47 -8.07 4.95
C GLN A 95 -8.03 -8.53 4.74
N ALA A 96 -7.16 -7.62 4.33
CA ALA A 96 -5.80 -7.97 3.95
C ALA A 96 -4.75 -6.98 4.47
N MET A 97 -3.60 -7.51 4.88
CA MET A 97 -2.37 -6.76 5.05
C MET A 97 -1.43 -7.07 3.89
N TYR A 98 -1.14 -6.06 3.07
CA TYR A 98 -0.13 -6.16 2.00
C TYR A 98 1.23 -5.82 2.57
N ILE A 99 2.17 -6.76 2.48
CA ILE A 99 3.50 -6.64 3.07
C ILE A 99 4.52 -6.42 1.95
N PHE A 100 5.27 -5.34 2.04
CA PHE A 100 6.27 -4.91 1.07
C PHE A 100 7.66 -4.94 1.67
N GLY A 101 8.66 -5.32 0.86
CA GLY A 101 10.07 -5.31 1.22
C GLY A 101 10.67 -3.90 1.28
N PRO A 102 11.91 -3.79 1.78
CA PRO A 102 12.65 -2.53 1.82
C PRO A 102 13.04 -2.05 0.40
N GLU A 103 13.37 -0.77 0.27
CA GLU A 103 13.74 -0.18 -1.03
C GLU A 103 15.03 -0.74 -1.61
N ASP A 104 15.89 -1.27 -0.78
CA ASP A 104 17.24 -1.77 -1.15
C ASP A 104 17.41 -3.27 -0.88
N GLY A 105 16.33 -4.02 -0.85
CA GLY A 105 16.35 -5.46 -0.63
C GLY A 105 15.03 -6.13 -0.99
N SER A 106 14.91 -7.39 -0.64
CA SER A 106 13.71 -8.21 -0.84
C SER A 106 13.03 -8.50 0.50
N LEU A 107 11.81 -9.02 0.46
CA LEU A 107 11.17 -9.60 1.64
C LEU A 107 12.06 -10.73 2.20
N PRO A 108 12.32 -10.72 3.51
CA PRO A 108 13.01 -11.85 4.15
C PRO A 108 12.26 -13.16 3.92
N GLN A 109 12.99 -14.27 3.73
CA GLN A 109 12.39 -15.59 3.47
C GLN A 109 11.36 -15.96 4.55
N ALA A 110 11.66 -15.70 5.82
CA ALA A 110 10.74 -15.98 6.93
C ALA A 110 9.40 -15.21 6.81
N VAL A 111 9.41 -14.01 6.22
CA VAL A 111 8.18 -13.24 5.96
C VAL A 111 7.42 -13.84 4.79
N VAL A 112 8.12 -14.21 3.72
CA VAL A 112 7.54 -14.89 2.54
C VAL A 112 6.87 -16.19 2.98
N ASP A 113 7.56 -17.00 3.77
CA ASP A 113 7.07 -18.30 4.28
C ASP A 113 5.89 -18.14 5.27
N GLY A 114 5.84 -17.02 5.99
CA GLY A 114 4.80 -16.72 6.95
C GLY A 114 3.57 -16.02 6.37
N CYS A 115 3.62 -15.55 5.13
CA CYS A 115 2.46 -14.97 4.46
C CYS A 115 1.46 -16.05 4.01
N ASP A 116 0.17 -15.76 4.11
CA ASP A 116 -0.88 -16.64 3.59
C ASP A 116 -0.81 -16.76 2.07
N GLN A 117 -0.38 -15.69 1.39
CA GLN A 117 -0.28 -15.60 -0.06
C GLN A 117 0.90 -14.70 -0.45
N VAL A 118 1.52 -15.00 -1.59
CA VAL A 118 2.57 -14.16 -2.17
C VAL A 118 2.22 -13.82 -3.61
N VAL A 119 2.36 -12.54 -3.95
CA VAL A 119 1.92 -11.99 -5.24
C VAL A 119 3.04 -11.15 -5.84
N TYR A 120 3.21 -11.23 -7.15
CA TYR A 120 4.15 -10.38 -7.88
C TYR A 120 3.46 -9.50 -8.92
N ILE A 121 4.04 -8.35 -9.19
CA ILE A 121 3.63 -7.50 -10.31
C ILE A 121 4.47 -7.92 -11.53
N PRO A 122 3.84 -8.29 -12.67
CA PRO A 122 4.56 -8.79 -13.84
C PRO A 122 5.24 -7.64 -14.62
N THR A 123 6.38 -7.19 -14.10
CA THR A 123 7.21 -6.13 -14.68
C THR A 123 8.61 -6.65 -15.05
N ILE A 124 9.29 -5.93 -15.93
CA ILE A 124 10.71 -6.15 -16.19
C ILE A 124 11.51 -5.29 -15.20
N GLY A 125 12.07 -5.92 -14.16
CA GLY A 125 12.81 -5.27 -13.10
C GLY A 125 11.95 -4.81 -11.91
N CYS A 126 12.63 -4.35 -10.85
CA CYS A 126 12.00 -3.93 -9.61
C CYS A 126 11.42 -2.52 -9.71
N MET A 127 10.21 -2.35 -9.19
CA MET A 127 9.56 -1.04 -9.10
C MET A 127 9.96 -0.32 -7.81
N ASN A 128 9.87 1.01 -7.81
CA ASN A 128 9.93 1.80 -6.59
C ASN A 128 8.85 1.37 -5.58
N LEU A 129 9.17 1.34 -4.29
CA LEU A 129 8.26 0.89 -3.22
C LEU A 129 6.92 1.61 -3.25
N ALA A 130 6.89 2.94 -3.31
CA ALA A 130 5.64 3.69 -3.32
C ALA A 130 4.82 3.47 -4.60
N ALA A 131 5.48 3.28 -5.74
CA ALA A 131 4.84 2.92 -6.99
C ALA A 131 4.21 1.51 -6.89
N THR A 132 4.93 0.55 -6.31
CA THR A 132 4.43 -0.81 -6.07
C THR A 132 3.17 -0.80 -5.20
N VAL A 133 3.17 -0.05 -4.10
CA VAL A 133 2.00 0.14 -3.23
C VAL A 133 0.81 0.69 -4.00
N ASN A 134 1.02 1.73 -4.83
CA ASN A 134 -0.06 2.31 -5.65
C ASN A 134 -0.65 1.30 -6.63
N VAL A 135 0.18 0.51 -7.30
CA VAL A 135 -0.28 -0.51 -8.28
C VAL A 135 -1.13 -1.57 -7.59
N VAL A 136 -0.68 -2.09 -6.44
CA VAL A 136 -1.42 -3.12 -5.67
C VAL A 136 -2.77 -2.57 -5.18
N LEU A 137 -2.79 -1.36 -4.64
CA LEU A 137 -4.01 -0.73 -4.15
C LEU A 137 -4.99 -0.39 -5.29
N TYR A 138 -4.48 0.03 -6.45
CA TYR A 138 -5.29 0.26 -7.64
C TYR A 138 -5.90 -1.03 -8.16
N ASP A 139 -5.09 -2.11 -8.29
CA ASP A 139 -5.58 -3.42 -8.73
C ASP A 139 -6.67 -3.95 -7.79
N ARG A 140 -6.46 -3.81 -6.46
CA ARG A 140 -7.50 -4.12 -5.47
C ARG A 140 -8.78 -3.28 -5.67
N LEU A 141 -8.63 -1.99 -5.95
CA LEU A 141 -9.76 -1.09 -6.14
C LEU A 141 -10.61 -1.51 -7.34
N VAL A 142 -9.97 -1.73 -8.51
CA VAL A 142 -10.69 -2.01 -9.76
C VAL A 142 -11.33 -3.39 -9.80
N LYS A 143 -10.83 -4.32 -9.00
CA LYS A 143 -11.39 -5.67 -8.86
C LYS A 143 -12.57 -5.75 -7.87
N ARG A 144 -12.92 -4.65 -7.19
CA ARG A 144 -14.10 -4.62 -6.31
C ARG A 144 -15.39 -4.51 -7.12
N PRO A 145 -16.32 -5.47 -7.02
CA PRO A 145 -17.53 -5.49 -7.86
C PRO A 145 -18.54 -4.39 -7.51
N GLN A 146 -18.37 -3.69 -6.40
CA GLN A 146 -19.34 -2.72 -5.86
C GLN A 146 -19.00 -1.26 -6.15
N LEU A 147 -17.91 -0.97 -6.87
CA LEU A 147 -17.52 0.40 -7.16
C LEU A 147 -18.14 0.90 -8.45
N SER A 148 -18.82 2.02 -8.35
CA SER A 148 -19.34 2.76 -9.50
C SER A 148 -18.33 3.84 -9.92
N PHE A 149 -17.83 3.74 -11.15
CA PHE A 149 -16.90 4.73 -11.73
C PHE A 149 -17.71 5.70 -12.59
N ASN A 150 -18.13 6.82 -12.00
CA ASN A 150 -19.02 7.79 -12.63
C ASN A 150 -18.59 9.25 -12.36
N ASN A 151 -19.33 10.19 -12.90
CA ASN A 151 -19.07 11.62 -12.75
C ASN A 151 -19.23 12.11 -11.30
N GLU A 152 -20.08 11.48 -10.50
CA GLU A 152 -20.29 11.81 -9.09
C GLU A 152 -19.00 11.53 -8.29
N LEU A 153 -18.35 10.39 -8.55
CA LEU A 153 -17.05 10.07 -7.95
C LEU A 153 -15.99 11.12 -8.34
N ILE A 154 -15.94 11.51 -9.62
CA ILE A 154 -15.00 12.54 -10.08
C ILE A 154 -15.25 13.86 -9.36
N LYS A 155 -16.51 14.30 -9.24
CA LYS A 155 -16.87 15.55 -8.55
C LYS A 155 -16.50 15.52 -7.07
N ALA A 156 -16.69 14.39 -6.39
CA ALA A 156 -16.37 14.21 -4.99
C ALA A 156 -14.84 14.16 -4.73
N SER A 157 -14.06 13.66 -5.70
CA SER A 157 -12.63 13.38 -5.53
C SER A 157 -11.71 14.48 -6.05
N ARG A 158 -12.17 15.31 -7.01
CA ARG A 158 -11.34 16.35 -7.62
C ARG A 158 -11.19 17.57 -6.71
N ASP A 159 -10.11 18.34 -6.92
CA ASP A 159 -9.92 19.63 -6.27
C ASP A 159 -11.07 20.60 -6.57
N THR A 160 -11.43 21.41 -5.60
CA THR A 160 -12.52 22.39 -5.68
C THR A 160 -12.34 23.39 -6.84
N ASN A 161 -11.10 23.66 -7.24
CA ASN A 161 -10.75 24.58 -8.33
C ASN A 161 -10.70 23.88 -9.71
N ASN A 162 -10.75 22.54 -9.77
CA ASN A 162 -10.71 21.81 -11.03
C ASN A 162 -12.11 21.80 -11.68
N ARG A 163 -12.27 22.64 -12.72
CA ARG A 163 -13.50 22.74 -13.51
C ARG A 163 -13.36 22.15 -14.92
N THR A 164 -12.24 21.52 -15.23
CA THR A 164 -11.96 20.95 -16.55
C THR A 164 -12.92 19.80 -16.86
N LYS A 165 -13.37 19.74 -18.11
CA LYS A 165 -14.27 18.68 -18.60
C LYS A 165 -13.81 18.21 -19.98
N VAL A 166 -14.03 16.93 -20.27
CA VAL A 166 -13.87 16.40 -21.63
C VAL A 166 -15.02 16.91 -22.48
N LYS A 167 -14.72 17.42 -23.69
CA LYS A 167 -15.76 17.82 -24.65
C LYS A 167 -16.52 16.56 -25.10
N PRO A 168 -17.84 16.64 -25.23
CA PRO A 168 -18.62 15.57 -25.88
C PRO A 168 -18.07 15.35 -27.30
N ARG A 169 -17.89 14.09 -27.68
CA ARG A 169 -17.53 13.68 -29.03
C ARG A 169 -18.78 13.40 -29.82
#